data_07c4e0ee0e643fdb05856a1646945b63
#
_entry.id   07c4e0ee0e643fdb05856a1646945b63
#
_cell.length_a   1.000
_cell.length_b   1.000
_cell.length_c   1.000
_cell.angle_alpha   90.00
_cell.angle_beta   90.00
_cell.angle_gamma   90.00
#
_symmetry.space_group_name_H-M   'P 1'
#
loop_
_entity.id
_entity.type
_entity.pdbx_description
1 polymer ?
#
loop_
_entity_poly.entity_id
_entity_poly.type
_entity_poly.pdbx_seq_one_letter_code
_entity_poly.pdbx_strand_id
1 'polypeptide(L)'
;MAATLGTGAQAATVFGVDTDNILVTFDSRAPGAFTSQKLITGTSATFLAFDFRDSNGLLYGLGDDLTLYTINTSTGFASAVGGPLALTGSNFGFDFNTVVDAIRIVSNDDSNYVVNADTGMISAVATPVAYGAGDVAEGQNAIVTGNAYLHGTTTQYAIDTNLDTLVMQANNAGTLTTVGSLGALAGPRTSFDIDFDNTAYMLDGSRFYTVDLDTGASTFIGNTERSLYGIAIGTAAVPEPGTWALFILGFGAIGGALRRKAGQRATGRARVSYS
;
A
#
# COMPACT_ATOMS: atom_id res chain seq x y z
N MET A 1 4.50 -36.38 -14.68
CA MET A 1 3.98 -35.00 -14.60
C MET A 1 4.16 -34.54 -13.17
N ALA A 2 5.10 -33.63 -12.92
CA ALA A 2 5.24 -33.00 -11.61
C ALA A 2 4.22 -31.85 -11.55
N ALA A 3 3.30 -31.89 -10.61
CA ALA A 3 2.41 -30.79 -10.35
C ALA A 3 3.26 -29.67 -9.73
N THR A 4 3.43 -28.57 -10.44
CA THR A 4 3.89 -27.31 -9.85
C THR A 4 2.80 -26.86 -8.87
N LEU A 5 3.07 -27.02 -7.57
CA LEU A 5 2.31 -26.31 -6.55
C LEU A 5 2.55 -24.81 -6.79
N GLY A 6 1.58 -24.14 -7.37
CA GLY A 6 1.58 -22.70 -7.43
C GLY A 6 1.67 -22.19 -5.99
N THR A 7 2.70 -21.41 -5.67
CA THR A 7 2.76 -20.64 -4.42
C THR A 7 1.57 -19.69 -4.47
N GLY A 8 0.51 -20.00 -3.70
CA GLY A 8 -0.61 -19.07 -3.54
C GLY A 8 -0.05 -17.72 -3.09
N ALA A 9 -0.54 -16.62 -3.67
CA ALA A 9 -0.16 -15.28 -3.26
C ALA A 9 -0.23 -15.19 -1.73
N GLN A 10 0.82 -14.65 -1.11
CA GLN A 10 0.83 -14.44 0.34
C GLN A 10 -0.27 -13.45 0.71
N ALA A 11 -0.95 -13.66 1.83
CA ALA A 11 -1.96 -12.72 2.28
C ALA A 11 -1.33 -11.37 2.61
N ALA A 12 -1.84 -10.32 1.99
CA ALA A 12 -1.49 -8.96 2.36
C ALA A 12 -2.51 -8.41 3.37
N THR A 13 -2.03 -7.56 4.29
CA THR A 13 -2.93 -6.77 5.15
C THR A 13 -3.34 -5.52 4.39
N VAL A 14 -4.62 -5.41 4.11
CA VAL A 14 -5.22 -4.25 3.45
C VAL A 14 -5.79 -3.32 4.51
N PHE A 15 -5.45 -2.05 4.42
CA PHE A 15 -6.07 -0.97 5.17
C PHE A 15 -7.10 -0.28 4.29
N GLY A 16 -8.22 0.15 4.87
CA GLY A 16 -9.26 0.89 4.17
C GLY A 16 -9.87 1.94 5.08
N VAL A 17 -10.49 2.97 4.51
CA VAL A 17 -11.29 3.95 5.25
C VAL A 17 -12.70 3.96 4.67
N ASP A 18 -13.71 3.87 5.54
CA ASP A 18 -15.11 3.89 5.15
C ASP A 18 -15.71 5.32 5.16
N THR A 19 -16.99 5.39 4.80
CA THR A 19 -17.74 6.66 4.74
C THR A 19 -17.95 7.32 6.11
N ASP A 20 -17.78 6.57 7.19
CA ASP A 20 -17.90 7.06 8.57
C ASP A 20 -16.53 7.40 9.18
N ASN A 21 -15.49 7.46 8.34
CA ASN A 21 -14.10 7.75 8.72
C ASN A 21 -13.52 6.70 9.70
N ILE A 22 -13.92 5.44 9.51
CA ILE A 22 -13.38 4.31 10.26
C ILE A 22 -12.25 3.67 9.46
N LEU A 23 -11.05 3.65 10.02
CA LEU A 23 -9.93 2.87 9.51
C LEU A 23 -10.19 1.40 9.80
N VAL A 24 -10.27 0.58 8.75
CA VAL A 24 -10.46 -0.86 8.82
C VAL A 24 -9.23 -1.59 8.33
N THR A 25 -9.05 -2.84 8.77
CA THR A 25 -8.05 -3.75 8.19
C THR A 25 -8.70 -5.08 7.86
N PHE A 26 -8.21 -5.75 6.80
CA PHE A 26 -8.65 -7.08 6.39
C PHE A 26 -7.53 -7.84 5.66
N ASP A 27 -7.67 -9.16 5.57
CA ASP A 27 -6.81 -10.03 4.75
C ASP A 27 -7.24 -9.92 3.28
N SER A 28 -6.30 -9.69 2.36
CA SER A 28 -6.59 -9.56 0.92
C SER A 28 -7.34 -10.75 0.32
N ARG A 29 -7.26 -11.94 0.94
CA ARG A 29 -7.97 -13.15 0.51
C ARG A 29 -9.36 -13.30 1.13
N ALA A 30 -9.68 -12.48 2.14
CA ALA A 30 -10.94 -12.53 2.88
C ALA A 30 -11.49 -11.11 3.15
N PRO A 31 -11.78 -10.32 2.09
CA PRO A 31 -12.19 -8.91 2.24
C PRO A 31 -13.47 -8.72 3.02
N GLY A 32 -14.36 -9.73 3.08
CA GLY A 32 -15.61 -9.71 3.81
C GLY A 32 -15.47 -9.88 5.33
N ALA A 33 -14.25 -9.85 5.90
CA ALA A 33 -14.03 -9.99 7.33
C ALA A 33 -13.01 -8.97 7.83
N PHE A 34 -13.48 -7.89 8.43
CA PHE A 34 -12.58 -6.88 9.01
C PHE A 34 -11.90 -7.39 10.28
N THR A 35 -10.57 -7.36 10.30
CA THR A 35 -9.75 -7.79 11.44
C THR A 35 -9.56 -6.69 12.48
N SER A 36 -9.72 -5.43 12.08
CA SER A 36 -9.68 -4.26 12.97
C SER A 36 -10.57 -3.16 12.43
N GLN A 37 -11.12 -2.35 13.35
CA GLN A 37 -11.91 -1.16 13.03
C GLN A 37 -11.59 -0.08 14.07
N LYS A 38 -11.22 1.13 13.62
CA LYS A 38 -10.84 2.24 14.48
C LYS A 38 -11.38 3.55 13.92
N LEU A 39 -12.10 4.30 14.73
CA LEU A 39 -12.50 5.66 14.35
C LEU A 39 -11.26 6.52 14.18
N ILE A 40 -11.14 7.21 13.05
CA ILE A 40 -10.11 8.21 12.85
C ILE A 40 -10.49 9.45 13.67
N THR A 41 -9.53 9.95 14.43
CA THR A 41 -9.65 11.09 15.33
C THR A 41 -8.49 12.06 15.13
N GLY A 42 -8.53 13.25 15.76
CA GLY A 42 -7.50 14.28 15.59
C GLY A 42 -7.76 15.25 14.44
N THR A 43 -8.75 14.94 13.58
CA THR A 43 -9.25 15.82 12.53
C THR A 43 -10.75 15.58 12.32
N SER A 44 -11.43 16.53 11.69
CA SER A 44 -12.80 16.37 11.18
C SER A 44 -12.82 16.04 9.68
N ALA A 45 -11.66 15.99 9.02
CA ALA A 45 -11.57 15.67 7.60
C ALA A 45 -11.95 14.20 7.34
N THR A 46 -12.62 13.95 6.21
CA THR A 46 -12.84 12.61 5.67
C THR A 46 -11.71 12.27 4.72
N PHE A 47 -11.15 11.07 4.82
CA PHE A 47 -10.03 10.70 3.97
C PHE A 47 -10.48 10.26 2.58
N LEU A 48 -9.88 10.87 1.55
CA LEU A 48 -10.17 10.62 0.14
C LEU A 48 -9.25 9.56 -0.47
N ALA A 49 -7.99 9.53 -0.04
CA ALA A 49 -6.97 8.60 -0.51
C ALA A 49 -5.86 8.48 0.53
N PHE A 50 -5.12 7.39 0.55
CA PHE A 50 -4.05 7.16 1.51
C PHE A 50 -3.12 6.04 1.04
N ASP A 51 -1.88 6.07 1.53
CA ASP A 51 -0.88 5.06 1.26
C ASP A 51 0.20 5.04 2.33
N PHE A 52 0.96 3.93 2.39
CA PHE A 52 2.09 3.78 3.29
C PHE A 52 3.36 4.38 2.69
N ARG A 53 4.09 5.13 3.50
CA ARG A 53 5.45 5.57 3.16
C ARG A 53 6.45 4.53 3.62
N ASP A 54 7.13 3.87 2.70
CA ASP A 54 8.09 2.80 2.99
C ASP A 54 9.22 3.23 3.90
N SER A 55 9.74 4.45 3.72
CA SER A 55 10.90 4.94 4.45
C SER A 55 10.70 5.05 5.96
N ASN A 56 9.44 5.14 6.43
CA ASN A 56 9.13 5.27 7.86
C ASN A 56 7.98 4.38 8.34
N GLY A 57 7.31 3.65 7.44
CA GLY A 57 6.20 2.75 7.76
C GLY A 57 4.93 3.43 8.24
N LEU A 58 4.80 4.76 8.08
CA LEU A 58 3.61 5.51 8.48
C LEU A 58 2.57 5.52 7.35
N LEU A 59 1.30 5.44 7.74
CA LEU A 59 0.18 5.66 6.83
C LEU A 59 -0.04 7.16 6.66
N TYR A 60 0.00 7.63 5.42
CA TYR A 60 -0.34 9.00 5.05
C TYR A 60 -1.68 9.03 4.34
N GLY A 61 -2.45 10.09 4.53
CA GLY A 61 -3.74 10.25 3.87
C GLY A 61 -4.02 11.70 3.48
N LEU A 62 -4.79 11.87 2.41
CA LEU A 62 -5.31 13.15 1.95
C LEU A 62 -6.73 13.33 2.47
N GLY A 63 -6.97 14.36 3.28
CA GLY A 63 -8.30 14.73 3.75
C GLY A 63 -9.11 15.49 2.68
N ASP A 64 -10.43 15.55 2.84
CA ASP A 64 -11.34 16.35 2.00
C ASP A 64 -11.14 17.87 2.17
N ASP A 65 -10.42 18.28 3.21
CA ASP A 65 -9.88 19.63 3.39
C ASP A 65 -8.57 19.88 2.63
N LEU A 66 -8.15 18.91 1.80
CA LEU A 66 -6.93 18.90 1.00
C LEU A 66 -5.64 18.99 1.84
N THR A 67 -5.70 18.64 3.10
CA THR A 67 -4.53 18.56 3.99
C THR A 67 -3.97 17.15 4.01
N LEU A 68 -2.63 17.05 3.99
CA LEU A 68 -1.95 15.78 4.20
C LEU A 68 -1.92 15.44 5.69
N TYR A 69 -2.17 14.20 6.04
CA TYR A 69 -2.13 13.69 7.41
C TYR A 69 -1.26 12.44 7.50
N THR A 70 -0.65 12.22 8.67
CA THR A 70 -0.21 10.89 9.09
C THR A 70 -1.30 10.27 9.96
N ILE A 71 -1.55 8.96 9.80
CA ILE A 71 -2.58 8.23 10.55
C ILE A 71 -1.91 7.12 11.34
N ASN A 72 -2.04 7.14 12.66
CA ASN A 72 -1.56 6.07 13.52
C ASN A 72 -2.49 4.85 13.39
N THR A 73 -2.03 3.79 12.76
CA THR A 73 -2.82 2.59 12.48
C THR A 73 -3.23 1.81 13.74
N SER A 74 -2.52 2.02 14.88
CA SER A 74 -2.86 1.39 16.15
C SER A 74 -3.95 2.11 16.93
N THR A 75 -4.05 3.44 16.80
CA THR A 75 -5.00 4.26 17.56
C THR A 75 -6.09 4.94 16.71
N GLY A 76 -5.88 5.09 15.39
CA GLY A 76 -6.70 5.89 14.50
C GLY A 76 -6.43 7.40 14.60
N PHE A 77 -5.43 7.85 15.39
CA PHE A 77 -5.18 9.29 15.53
C PHE A 77 -4.47 9.84 14.29
N ALA A 78 -5.06 10.88 13.68
CA ALA A 78 -4.51 11.59 12.54
C ALA A 78 -3.84 12.90 12.99
N SER A 79 -2.69 13.21 12.39
CA SER A 79 -1.91 14.43 12.63
C SER A 79 -1.63 15.12 11.30
N ALA A 80 -1.94 16.40 11.19
CA ALA A 80 -1.70 17.16 9.96
C ALA A 80 -0.21 17.31 9.66
N VAL A 81 0.13 17.21 8.37
CA VAL A 81 1.45 17.49 7.83
C VAL A 81 1.34 18.70 6.91
N GLY A 82 1.80 19.85 7.38
CA GLY A 82 1.65 21.12 6.64
C GLY A 82 0.23 21.69 6.72
N GLY A 83 -0.16 22.40 5.68
CA GLY A 83 -1.49 22.98 5.51
C GLY A 83 -2.19 22.48 4.25
N PRO A 84 -3.37 23.04 3.91
CA PRO A 84 -4.11 22.64 2.73
C PRO A 84 -3.29 22.78 1.44
N LEU A 85 -3.28 21.75 0.62
CA LEU A 85 -2.64 21.71 -0.69
C LEU A 85 -3.53 22.44 -1.73
N ALA A 86 -2.92 23.14 -2.66
CA ALA A 86 -3.62 23.78 -3.78
C ALA A 86 -3.89 22.77 -4.90
N LEU A 87 -4.64 21.71 -4.58
CA LEU A 87 -5.06 20.68 -5.52
C LEU A 87 -6.36 21.07 -6.21
N THR A 88 -6.54 20.55 -7.43
CA THR A 88 -7.80 20.61 -8.17
C THR A 88 -8.35 19.20 -8.39
N GLY A 89 -9.63 19.11 -8.73
CA GLY A 89 -10.34 17.83 -8.80
C GLY A 89 -11.06 17.46 -7.49
N SER A 90 -11.67 16.31 -7.46
CA SER A 90 -12.50 15.85 -6.34
C SER A 90 -12.28 14.37 -5.98
N ASN A 91 -11.68 13.59 -6.88
CA ASN A 91 -11.29 12.22 -6.66
C ASN A 91 -9.80 12.10 -7.01
N PHE A 92 -9.05 11.46 -6.16
CA PHE A 92 -7.60 11.48 -6.21
C PHE A 92 -7.03 10.06 -6.15
N GLY A 93 -6.10 9.78 -7.06
CA GLY A 93 -5.13 8.72 -6.87
C GLY A 93 -3.98 9.27 -6.03
N PHE A 94 -3.46 8.46 -5.12
CA PHE A 94 -2.44 8.86 -4.15
C PHE A 94 -1.54 7.66 -3.89
N ASP A 95 -0.24 7.82 -4.14
CA ASP A 95 0.72 6.75 -3.90
C ASP A 95 2.14 7.27 -3.69
N PHE A 96 2.94 6.54 -2.93
CA PHE A 96 4.35 6.85 -2.71
C PHE A 96 5.23 6.28 -3.81
N ASN A 97 5.97 7.15 -4.50
CA ASN A 97 7.12 6.72 -5.29
C ASN A 97 8.27 6.38 -4.34
N THR A 98 8.48 5.10 -4.08
CA THR A 98 9.46 4.60 -3.10
C THR A 98 10.91 4.92 -3.46
N VAL A 99 11.22 5.17 -4.75
CA VAL A 99 12.58 5.49 -5.22
C VAL A 99 12.98 6.93 -4.89
N VAL A 100 12.03 7.86 -4.98
CA VAL A 100 12.29 9.30 -4.72
C VAL A 100 11.69 9.79 -3.41
N ASP A 101 10.97 8.90 -2.69
CA ASP A 101 10.33 9.16 -1.40
C ASP A 101 9.42 10.40 -1.44
N ALA A 102 8.54 10.45 -2.44
CA ALA A 102 7.60 11.53 -2.66
C ALA A 102 6.22 10.99 -3.05
N ILE A 103 5.18 11.72 -2.70
CA ILE A 103 3.80 11.34 -3.01
C ILE A 103 3.46 11.81 -4.42
N ARG A 104 2.89 10.92 -5.23
CA ARG A 104 2.21 11.25 -6.47
C ARG A 104 0.72 11.39 -6.20
N ILE A 105 0.16 12.54 -6.55
CA ILE A 105 -1.29 12.76 -6.53
C ILE A 105 -1.72 13.06 -7.97
N VAL A 106 -2.66 12.26 -8.47
CA VAL A 106 -3.37 12.51 -9.72
C VAL A 106 -4.84 12.73 -9.41
N SER A 107 -5.56 13.40 -10.28
CA SER A 107 -6.98 13.70 -10.03
C SER A 107 -7.85 13.48 -11.25
N ASN A 108 -9.15 13.42 -11.03
CA ASN A 108 -10.17 13.23 -12.06
C ASN A 108 -10.30 14.42 -13.04
N ASP A 109 -9.56 15.50 -12.86
CA ASP A 109 -9.46 16.65 -13.77
C ASP A 109 -8.09 16.71 -14.49
N ASP A 110 -7.44 15.57 -14.64
CA ASP A 110 -6.15 15.36 -15.29
C ASP A 110 -4.94 15.95 -14.56
N SER A 111 -5.13 16.54 -13.38
CA SER A 111 -4.03 17.15 -12.63
C SER A 111 -3.05 16.10 -12.11
N ASN A 112 -1.77 16.49 -12.06
CA ASN A 112 -0.66 15.61 -11.76
C ASN A 112 0.35 16.35 -10.86
N TYR A 113 0.43 15.96 -9.59
CA TYR A 113 1.21 16.64 -8.57
C TYR A 113 2.28 15.74 -7.96
N VAL A 114 3.36 16.35 -7.52
CA VAL A 114 4.35 15.72 -6.61
C VAL A 114 4.31 16.48 -5.30
N VAL A 115 4.11 15.75 -4.20
CA VAL A 115 4.01 16.32 -2.86
C VAL A 115 5.14 15.79 -1.99
N ASN A 116 5.77 16.68 -1.25
CA ASN A 116 6.78 16.32 -0.25
C ASN A 116 6.08 15.86 1.03
N ALA A 117 6.34 14.64 1.44
CA ALA A 117 5.69 13.99 2.58
C ALA A 117 6.13 14.56 3.94
N ASP A 118 7.32 15.18 4.04
CA ASP A 118 7.80 15.75 5.31
C ASP A 118 7.21 17.14 5.59
N THR A 119 6.88 17.88 4.54
CA THR A 119 6.39 19.26 4.66
C THR A 119 4.92 19.43 4.32
N GLY A 120 4.29 18.44 3.67
CA GLY A 120 2.93 18.56 3.17
C GLY A 120 2.80 19.67 2.10
N MET A 121 3.84 19.90 1.29
CA MET A 121 3.84 20.95 0.26
C MET A 121 3.95 20.32 -1.13
N ILE A 122 3.28 20.95 -2.12
CA ILE A 122 3.49 20.60 -3.54
C ILE A 122 4.91 20.98 -3.91
N SER A 123 5.72 20.00 -4.31
CA SER A 123 7.08 20.17 -4.79
C SER A 123 7.15 20.34 -6.31
N ALA A 124 6.16 19.82 -7.04
CA ALA A 124 6.01 20.06 -8.48
C ALA A 124 4.55 19.91 -8.93
N VAL A 125 4.14 20.75 -9.85
CA VAL A 125 2.95 20.57 -10.71
C VAL A 125 3.47 20.01 -12.02
N ALA A 126 3.17 18.75 -12.29
CA ALA A 126 3.64 18.05 -13.47
C ALA A 126 2.69 18.25 -14.67
N THR A 127 3.05 17.73 -15.84
CA THR A 127 2.17 17.78 -17.01
C THR A 127 0.87 17.01 -16.70
N PRO A 128 -0.30 17.60 -17.04
CA PRO A 128 -1.58 16.89 -16.91
C PRO A 128 -1.56 15.55 -17.61
N VAL A 129 -2.33 14.59 -17.09
CA VAL A 129 -2.39 13.25 -17.66
C VAL A 129 -3.22 13.27 -18.96
N ALA A 130 -2.70 12.60 -19.98
CA ALA A 130 -3.38 12.43 -21.26
C ALA A 130 -2.81 11.21 -22.01
N TYR A 131 -3.62 10.58 -22.83
CA TYR A 131 -3.16 9.47 -23.68
C TYR A 131 -2.11 9.94 -24.67
N GLY A 132 -1.05 9.15 -24.83
CA GLY A 132 0.04 9.43 -25.76
C GLY A 132 -0.36 9.26 -27.22
N ALA A 133 0.39 9.92 -28.11
CA ALA A 133 0.22 9.75 -29.54
C ALA A 133 0.44 8.29 -29.96
N GLY A 134 -0.47 7.73 -30.75
CA GLY A 134 -0.45 6.35 -31.21
C GLY A 134 -1.03 5.34 -30.22
N ASP A 135 -1.49 5.79 -29.04
CA ASP A 135 -2.23 4.93 -28.11
C ASP A 135 -3.62 4.61 -28.66
N VAL A 136 -4.17 3.45 -28.30
CA VAL A 136 -5.52 3.03 -28.74
C VAL A 136 -6.62 3.99 -28.23
N ALA A 137 -6.37 4.71 -27.14
CA ALA A 137 -7.25 5.69 -26.55
C ALA A 137 -6.81 7.16 -26.83
N GLU A 138 -5.92 7.38 -27.79
CA GLU A 138 -5.48 8.74 -28.17
C GLU A 138 -6.68 9.66 -28.40
N GLY A 139 -6.67 10.84 -27.78
CA GLY A 139 -7.73 11.83 -27.88
C GLY A 139 -8.97 11.57 -27.05
N GLN A 140 -9.04 10.45 -26.31
CA GLN A 140 -10.07 10.20 -25.31
C GLN A 140 -9.72 10.97 -24.02
N ASN A 141 -10.78 11.39 -23.29
CA ASN A 141 -10.61 11.98 -21.97
C ASN A 141 -10.33 10.87 -20.95
N ALA A 142 -9.21 10.93 -20.25
CA ALA A 142 -8.94 10.04 -19.14
C ALA A 142 -9.60 10.58 -17.86
N ILE A 143 -10.03 9.69 -16.96
CA ILE A 143 -10.45 10.03 -15.60
C ILE A 143 -9.67 9.14 -14.65
N VAL A 144 -8.49 9.60 -14.23
CA VAL A 144 -7.59 8.83 -13.37
C VAL A 144 -7.91 9.13 -11.91
N THR A 145 -8.33 8.10 -11.16
CA THR A 145 -8.71 8.23 -9.73
C THR A 145 -7.96 7.28 -8.80
N GLY A 146 -7.18 6.34 -9.34
CA GLY A 146 -6.31 5.45 -8.58
C GLY A 146 -4.98 5.30 -9.30
N ASN A 147 -3.88 5.40 -8.58
CA ASN A 147 -2.54 5.17 -9.12
C ASN A 147 -1.69 4.44 -8.09
N ALA A 148 -0.74 3.66 -8.58
CA ALA A 148 0.21 2.93 -7.75
C ALA A 148 1.55 2.75 -8.46
N TYR A 149 2.64 2.75 -7.69
CA TYR A 149 3.97 2.44 -8.18
C TYR A 149 4.30 0.97 -7.99
N LEU A 150 4.94 0.39 -9.00
CA LEU A 150 5.56 -0.92 -8.84
C LEU A 150 6.71 -0.79 -7.83
N HIS A 151 6.68 -1.59 -6.78
CA HIS A 151 7.59 -1.45 -5.64
C HIS A 151 9.06 -1.42 -6.06
N GLY A 152 9.84 -0.49 -5.48
CA GLY A 152 11.27 -0.32 -5.77
C GLY A 152 11.60 0.20 -7.17
N THR A 153 10.62 0.67 -7.92
CA THR A 153 10.79 1.22 -9.27
C THR A 153 10.14 2.61 -9.39
N THR A 154 10.30 3.23 -10.55
CA THR A 154 9.55 4.46 -10.92
C THR A 154 8.42 4.18 -11.91
N THR A 155 8.11 2.89 -12.15
CA THR A 155 7.00 2.50 -13.01
C THR A 155 5.69 2.72 -12.28
N GLN A 156 4.82 3.52 -12.86
CA GLN A 156 3.52 3.89 -12.29
C GLN A 156 2.41 3.31 -13.16
N TYR A 157 1.45 2.66 -12.52
CA TYR A 157 0.19 2.26 -13.10
C TYR A 157 -0.93 3.13 -12.56
N ALA A 158 -2.02 3.23 -13.32
CA ALA A 158 -3.20 3.96 -12.90
C ALA A 158 -4.47 3.33 -13.48
N ILE A 159 -5.60 3.63 -12.86
CA ILE A 159 -6.92 3.22 -13.34
C ILE A 159 -7.61 4.43 -13.99
N ASP A 160 -7.92 4.30 -15.26
CA ASP A 160 -8.84 5.20 -15.96
C ASP A 160 -10.27 4.68 -15.79
N THR A 161 -11.06 5.41 -15.00
CA THR A 161 -12.44 5.05 -14.70
C THR A 161 -13.45 5.48 -15.76
N ASN A 162 -13.03 6.26 -16.76
CA ASN A 162 -13.86 6.59 -17.91
C ASN A 162 -13.88 5.50 -18.96
N LEU A 163 -12.74 4.80 -19.14
CA LEU A 163 -12.60 3.75 -20.13
C LEU A 163 -12.52 2.35 -19.51
N ASP A 164 -12.60 2.23 -18.18
CA ASP A 164 -12.44 0.98 -17.44
C ASP A 164 -11.14 0.24 -17.83
N THR A 165 -10.02 0.97 -17.85
CA THR A 165 -8.74 0.45 -18.29
C THR A 165 -7.62 0.64 -17.26
N LEU A 166 -6.69 -0.32 -17.23
CA LEU A 166 -5.39 -0.14 -16.62
C LEU A 166 -4.49 0.60 -17.61
N VAL A 167 -3.80 1.62 -17.14
CA VAL A 167 -2.84 2.41 -17.91
C VAL A 167 -1.51 2.47 -17.19
N MET A 168 -0.41 2.64 -17.92
CA MET A 168 0.86 3.11 -17.39
C MET A 168 0.91 4.62 -17.51
N GLN A 169 1.41 5.31 -16.48
CA GLN A 169 1.58 6.75 -16.47
C GLN A 169 3.07 7.12 -16.47
N ALA A 170 3.49 7.93 -17.41
CA ALA A 170 4.85 8.46 -17.47
C ALA A 170 5.04 9.63 -16.49
N ASN A 171 5.06 9.33 -15.19
CA ASN A 171 5.37 10.24 -14.08
C ASN A 171 5.08 11.75 -14.37
N ASN A 172 6.15 12.57 -14.47
CA ASN A 172 6.01 14.02 -14.70
C ASN A 172 5.61 14.39 -16.13
N ALA A 173 5.78 13.52 -17.11
CA ALA A 173 5.30 13.74 -18.47
C ALA A 173 3.79 13.59 -18.59
N GLY A 174 3.15 12.88 -17.66
CA GLY A 174 1.70 12.68 -17.63
C GLY A 174 1.15 11.80 -18.77
N THR A 175 2.02 11.31 -19.65
CA THR A 175 1.59 10.47 -20.79
C THR A 175 1.04 9.14 -20.28
N LEU A 176 -0.18 8.82 -20.70
CA LEU A 176 -0.82 7.54 -20.44
C LEU A 176 -0.60 6.60 -21.63
N THR A 177 -0.35 5.35 -21.32
CA THR A 177 -0.28 4.24 -22.28
C THR A 177 -1.22 3.14 -21.81
N THR A 178 -2.15 2.74 -22.66
CA THR A 178 -3.12 1.68 -22.35
C THR A 178 -2.42 0.34 -22.18
N VAL A 179 -2.64 -0.32 -21.03
CA VAL A 179 -2.26 -1.72 -20.80
C VAL A 179 -3.38 -2.62 -21.31
N GLY A 180 -4.61 -2.41 -20.81
CA GLY A 180 -5.76 -3.17 -21.24
C GLY A 180 -7.01 -2.93 -20.39
N SER A 181 -8.11 -3.58 -20.81
CA SER A 181 -9.40 -3.44 -20.12
C SER A 181 -9.40 -4.18 -18.79
N LEU A 182 -9.98 -3.55 -17.76
CA LEU A 182 -10.20 -4.18 -16.47
C LEU A 182 -11.21 -5.35 -16.53
N GLY A 183 -12.07 -5.39 -17.54
CA GLY A 183 -13.16 -6.38 -17.62
C GLY A 183 -14.23 -6.19 -16.55
N ALA A 184 -14.14 -5.13 -15.75
CA ALA A 184 -15.09 -4.72 -14.73
C ALA A 184 -15.26 -3.20 -14.79
N LEU A 185 -16.44 -2.71 -14.36
CA LEU A 185 -16.66 -1.26 -14.26
C LEU A 185 -15.90 -0.70 -13.07
N ALA A 186 -15.21 0.40 -13.29
CA ALA A 186 -14.52 1.20 -12.29
C ALA A 186 -15.31 2.48 -12.03
N GLY A 187 -15.72 2.69 -10.79
CA GLY A 187 -16.46 3.90 -10.39
C GLY A 187 -15.54 5.09 -10.12
N PRO A 188 -16.08 6.29 -9.94
CA PRO A 188 -15.32 7.52 -9.78
C PRO A 188 -14.47 7.55 -8.50
N ARG A 189 -14.62 6.59 -7.61
CA ARG A 189 -13.85 6.42 -6.37
C ARG A 189 -13.10 5.09 -6.34
N THR A 190 -12.69 4.60 -7.50
CA THR A 190 -11.86 3.41 -7.57
C THR A 190 -10.50 3.72 -7.00
N SER A 191 -10.10 2.94 -5.99
CA SER A 191 -8.77 2.97 -5.40
C SER A 191 -7.93 1.84 -5.95
N PHE A 192 -6.63 2.05 -6.05
CA PHE A 192 -5.69 1.11 -6.63
C PHE A 192 -4.37 1.17 -5.87
N ASP A 193 -3.82 0.00 -5.54
CA ASP A 193 -2.54 -0.11 -4.85
C ASP A 193 -1.80 -1.39 -5.25
N ILE A 194 -0.47 -1.39 -5.13
CA ILE A 194 0.41 -2.51 -5.49
C ILE A 194 1.29 -2.85 -4.30
N ASP A 195 1.22 -4.11 -3.85
CA ASP A 195 2.00 -4.58 -2.71
C ASP A 195 3.49 -4.81 -3.04
N PHE A 196 4.26 -5.17 -2.00
CA PHE A 196 5.71 -5.45 -2.12
C PHE A 196 6.04 -6.62 -3.04
N ASP A 197 5.12 -7.56 -3.23
CA ASP A 197 5.28 -8.71 -4.12
C ASP A 197 4.80 -8.38 -5.55
N ASN A 198 4.47 -7.12 -5.81
CA ASN A 198 3.94 -6.59 -7.07
C ASN A 198 2.56 -7.19 -7.44
N THR A 199 1.79 -7.62 -6.45
CA THR A 199 0.38 -7.93 -6.64
C THR A 199 -0.44 -6.64 -6.59
N ALA A 200 -1.17 -6.36 -7.65
CA ALA A 200 -1.99 -5.17 -7.76
C ALA A 200 -3.42 -5.46 -7.28
N TYR A 201 -3.95 -4.54 -6.50
CA TYR A 201 -5.29 -4.59 -5.94
C TYR A 201 -6.10 -3.37 -6.34
N MET A 202 -7.37 -3.59 -6.62
CA MET A 202 -8.33 -2.54 -6.94
C MET A 202 -9.55 -2.68 -6.04
N LEU A 203 -10.03 -1.57 -5.54
CA LEU A 203 -11.29 -1.47 -4.82
C LEU A 203 -12.23 -0.50 -5.53
N ASP A 204 -13.47 -0.92 -5.79
CA ASP A 204 -14.54 -0.05 -6.25
C ASP A 204 -15.76 -0.20 -5.33
N GLY A 205 -15.98 0.79 -4.48
CA GLY A 205 -16.97 0.76 -3.43
C GLY A 205 -16.72 -0.34 -2.40
N SER A 206 -17.41 -1.46 -2.49
CA SER A 206 -17.16 -2.66 -1.67
C SER A 206 -16.53 -3.81 -2.47
N ARG A 207 -16.40 -3.69 -3.77
CA ARG A 207 -15.88 -4.76 -4.64
C ARG A 207 -14.36 -4.73 -4.67
N PHE A 208 -13.73 -5.82 -4.26
CA PHE A 208 -12.29 -5.96 -4.16
C PHE A 208 -11.78 -6.96 -5.20
N TYR A 209 -10.71 -6.59 -5.91
CA TYR A 209 -10.14 -7.32 -7.03
C TYR A 209 -8.61 -7.40 -6.95
N THR A 210 -8.03 -8.39 -7.62
CA THR A 210 -6.65 -8.27 -8.15
C THR A 210 -6.70 -7.76 -9.58
N VAL A 211 -5.60 -7.12 -10.02
CA VAL A 211 -5.42 -6.65 -11.40
C VAL A 211 -4.13 -7.23 -11.95
N ASP A 212 -4.21 -7.81 -13.14
CA ASP A 212 -3.04 -8.30 -13.87
C ASP A 212 -2.35 -7.12 -14.56
N LEU A 213 -1.11 -6.85 -14.16
CA LEU A 213 -0.36 -5.68 -14.65
C LEU A 213 0.11 -5.81 -16.11
N ASP A 214 0.11 -7.01 -16.69
CA ASP A 214 0.51 -7.24 -18.07
C ASP A 214 -0.67 -7.08 -19.04
N THR A 215 -1.88 -7.40 -18.59
CA THR A 215 -3.08 -7.45 -19.45
C THR A 215 -4.16 -6.42 -19.07
N GLY A 216 -4.09 -5.86 -17.87
CA GLY A 216 -5.11 -4.99 -17.29
C GLY A 216 -6.30 -5.75 -16.68
N ALA A 217 -6.44 -7.05 -16.93
CA ALA A 217 -7.61 -7.81 -16.52
C ALA A 217 -7.76 -7.88 -14.99
N SER A 218 -8.95 -7.54 -14.47
CA SER A 218 -9.27 -7.68 -13.06
C SER A 218 -9.90 -9.03 -12.73
N THR A 219 -9.59 -9.55 -11.54
CA THR A 219 -10.20 -10.76 -11.00
C THR A 219 -10.87 -10.44 -9.66
N PHE A 220 -12.19 -10.66 -9.59
CA PHE A 220 -12.95 -10.43 -8.38
C PHE A 220 -12.57 -11.40 -7.26
N ILE A 221 -12.24 -10.86 -6.08
CA ILE A 221 -11.91 -11.64 -4.88
C ILE A 221 -13.14 -11.77 -3.99
N GLY A 222 -13.83 -10.64 -3.72
CA GLY A 222 -14.98 -10.61 -2.82
C GLY A 222 -15.42 -9.18 -2.52
N ASN A 223 -16.47 -9.07 -1.68
CA ASN A 223 -16.90 -7.77 -1.18
C ASN A 223 -16.34 -7.54 0.23
N THR A 224 -15.98 -6.29 0.52
CA THR A 224 -15.77 -5.82 1.89
C THR A 224 -17.10 -5.71 2.64
N GLU A 225 -17.08 -5.72 3.97
CA GLU A 225 -18.29 -5.62 4.81
C GLU A 225 -19.13 -4.36 4.51
N ARG A 226 -18.46 -3.30 4.05
CA ARG A 226 -19.09 -2.01 3.67
C ARG A 226 -18.24 -1.31 2.62
N SER A 227 -18.80 -0.28 1.97
CA SER A 227 -18.04 0.53 1.00
C SER A 227 -16.91 1.28 1.68
N LEU A 228 -15.76 1.32 1.01
CA LEU A 228 -14.58 2.05 1.44
C LEU A 228 -14.25 3.14 0.40
N TYR A 229 -13.60 4.21 0.84
CA TYR A 229 -13.15 5.31 -0.04
C TYR A 229 -11.80 5.03 -0.67
N GLY A 230 -10.97 4.21 -0.04
CA GLY A 230 -9.63 3.89 -0.53
C GLY A 230 -9.08 2.64 0.14
N ILE A 231 -7.98 2.16 -0.41
CA ILE A 231 -7.15 1.09 0.17
C ILE A 231 -5.69 1.51 0.18
N ALA A 232 -4.94 0.97 1.15
CA ALA A 232 -3.48 0.92 1.15
C ALA A 232 -3.05 -0.46 1.61
N ILE A 233 -2.05 -1.02 0.96
CA ILE A 233 -1.52 -2.33 1.32
C ILE A 233 -0.42 -2.11 2.37
N GLY A 234 -0.66 -2.65 3.57
CA GLY A 234 0.32 -2.58 4.64
C GLY A 234 1.60 -3.29 4.26
N THR A 235 2.74 -2.72 4.65
CA THR A 235 4.04 -3.40 4.58
C THR A 235 3.90 -4.75 5.28
N ALA A 236 4.51 -5.80 4.72
CA ALA A 236 4.54 -7.11 5.37
C ALA A 236 4.97 -6.89 6.83
N ALA A 237 4.12 -7.30 7.77
CA ALA A 237 4.36 -7.06 9.19
C ALA A 237 5.78 -7.55 9.52
N VAL A 238 6.66 -6.62 9.89
CA VAL A 238 7.96 -7.00 10.46
C VAL A 238 7.64 -7.97 11.60
N PRO A 239 8.22 -9.19 11.63
CA PRO A 239 7.88 -10.18 12.64
C PRO A 239 7.90 -9.53 14.01
N GLU A 240 6.75 -9.59 14.71
CA GLU A 240 6.54 -8.90 15.98
C GLU A 240 7.64 -9.23 17.00
N PRO A 241 7.89 -8.37 17.99
CA PRO A 241 8.89 -8.59 19.06
C PRO A 241 8.83 -9.99 19.69
N GLY A 242 7.66 -10.67 19.63
CA GLY A 242 7.49 -12.04 20.02
C GLY A 242 8.35 -13.03 19.25
N THR A 243 8.55 -12.85 17.95
CA THR A 243 9.43 -13.69 17.14
C THR A 243 10.89 -13.45 17.51
N TRP A 244 11.29 -12.22 17.75
CA TRP A 244 12.62 -11.87 18.26
C TRP A 244 12.84 -12.43 19.67
N ALA A 245 11.82 -12.40 20.55
CA ALA A 245 11.88 -13.00 21.88
C ALA A 245 12.06 -14.51 21.80
N LEU A 246 11.38 -15.20 20.88
CA LEU A 246 11.55 -16.63 20.62
C LEU A 246 12.96 -16.96 20.10
N PHE A 247 13.53 -16.17 19.20
CA PHE A 247 14.91 -16.32 18.75
C PHE A 247 15.91 -16.12 19.89
N ILE A 248 15.75 -15.07 20.70
CA ILE A 248 16.63 -14.78 21.85
C ILE A 248 16.52 -15.91 22.90
N LEU A 249 15.31 -16.37 23.22
CA LEU A 249 15.08 -17.51 24.14
C LEU A 249 15.65 -18.80 23.56
N GLY A 250 15.47 -19.07 22.27
CA GLY A 250 16.00 -20.25 21.59
C GLY A 250 17.54 -20.28 21.62
N PHE A 251 18.19 -19.19 21.22
CA PHE A 251 19.66 -19.08 21.26
C PHE A 251 20.18 -19.04 22.69
N GLY A 252 19.46 -18.40 23.64
CA GLY A 252 19.78 -18.40 25.05
C GLY A 252 19.74 -19.78 25.68
N ALA A 253 18.73 -20.58 25.36
CA ALA A 253 18.61 -21.97 25.83
C ALA A 253 19.73 -22.86 25.27
N ILE A 254 20.05 -22.75 23.98
CA ILE A 254 21.15 -23.49 23.34
C ILE A 254 22.49 -23.06 23.93
N GLY A 255 22.77 -21.76 24.11
CA GLY A 255 23.98 -21.28 24.75
C GLY A 255 24.14 -21.71 26.19
N GLY A 256 23.04 -21.72 26.97
CA GLY A 256 23.01 -22.24 28.34
C GLY A 256 23.29 -23.75 28.43
N ALA A 257 22.72 -24.55 27.51
CA ALA A 257 22.96 -25.99 27.43
C ALA A 257 24.42 -26.32 27.08
N LEU A 258 25.02 -25.58 26.16
CA LEU A 258 26.45 -25.73 25.78
C LEU A 258 27.38 -25.35 26.92
N ARG A 259 27.09 -24.29 27.69
CA ARG A 259 27.85 -23.88 28.87
C ARG A 259 27.81 -24.93 29.99
N ARG A 260 26.66 -25.58 30.24
CA ARG A 260 26.54 -26.68 31.22
C ARG A 260 27.38 -27.89 30.84
N LYS A 261 27.44 -28.25 29.53
CA LYS A 261 28.30 -29.33 29.05
C LYS A 261 29.79 -29.01 29.18
N ALA A 262 30.21 -27.79 28.99
CA ALA A 262 31.60 -27.36 29.17
C ALA A 262 32.02 -27.39 30.64
N GLY A 263 31.13 -27.00 31.58
CA GLY A 263 31.43 -27.05 33.03
C GLY A 263 31.59 -28.45 33.60
N GLN A 264 30.90 -29.46 33.06
CA GLN A 264 31.03 -30.85 33.49
C GLN A 264 32.35 -31.53 33.07
N ARG A 265 33.07 -31.02 32.08
CA ARG A 265 34.38 -31.54 31.67
C ARG A 265 35.55 -31.01 32.50
N ALA A 266 35.37 -29.99 33.35
CA ALA A 266 36.43 -29.37 34.13
C ALA A 266 36.65 -29.99 35.55
N THR A 267 35.80 -30.91 36.01
CA THR A 267 35.87 -31.49 37.37
C THR A 267 36.60 -32.84 37.48
N GLY A 268 37.21 -33.34 36.39
CA GLY A 268 37.99 -34.58 36.38
C GLY A 268 39.49 -34.35 36.62
N ARG A 269 39.90 -33.69 37.73
CA ARG A 269 41.31 -33.64 38.13
C ARG A 269 41.67 -34.91 38.91
N ALA A 270 42.45 -35.76 38.28
CA ALA A 270 43.03 -36.92 38.93
C ALA A 270 43.96 -36.51 40.09
N ARG A 271 43.72 -37.02 41.29
CA ARG A 271 44.67 -37.00 42.40
C ARG A 271 45.79 -37.96 42.08
N VAL A 272 47.00 -37.45 41.89
CA VAL A 272 48.20 -38.29 41.89
C VAL A 272 48.68 -38.40 43.36
N SER A 273 48.67 -39.63 43.89
CA SER A 273 49.25 -39.96 45.20
C SER A 273 50.68 -40.41 44.99
N TYR A 274 51.64 -39.73 45.66
CA TYR A 274 53.00 -40.23 45.81
C TYR A 274 53.11 -40.99 47.16
N SER A 275 53.59 -42.21 47.08
CA SER A 275 54.09 -42.99 48.20
C SER A 275 55.64 -43.02 48.16
#